data_d7bb4d22eb5fc5da8e692a585f029516
#
_entry.id   d7bb4d22eb5fc5da8e692a585f029516
#
_cell.length_a   1.000
_cell.length_b   1.000
_cell.length_c   1.000
_cell.angle_alpha   90.00
_cell.angle_beta   90.00
_cell.angle_gamma   90.00
#
_symmetry.space_group_name_H-M   'P 1'
#
loop_
_entity.id
_entity.type
_entity.pdbx_description
1 polymer ?
#
loop_
_entity_poly.entity_id
_entity_poly.type
_entity_poly.pdbx_seq_one_letter_code
_entity_poly.pdbx_strand_id
1 'polypeptide(L)'
;DQGGDPAKVNPVVPVQLIVDHSLAVECGGYDPDAFAKNRAIEDRRNEDRFHFIEWTKHAFQNMDVIPPGNGIMHQINLEKMSPVIYVQDGVAFPDTCVGTDSHTPHVDALGVIAVGVGGLEAENVMLGRASWMRTPDMVGVELSGKPQPGITATDVLALTEFLRKEKVVGAYLEFRGEGAAALTVGDRATISNMAPEYGATAAMFFIDNNTLDYLRLTGRTDEQVA
;
A
#
# COMPACT_ATOMS: atom_id res chain seq x y z
N ASP A 1 34.76 1.01 -6.38
CA ASP A 1 35.67 0.38 -7.36
C ASP A 1 35.73 1.12 -8.69
N GLN A 2 34.74 1.97 -9.00
CA GLN A 2 34.70 2.77 -10.23
C GLN A 2 35.07 4.24 -10.03
N GLY A 3 35.56 4.61 -8.84
CA GLY A 3 35.96 5.98 -8.51
C GLY A 3 34.81 6.95 -8.26
N GLY A 4 33.58 6.46 -8.19
CA GLY A 4 32.44 7.25 -7.78
C GLY A 4 32.39 7.49 -6.27
N ASP A 5 31.75 8.59 -5.86
CA ASP A 5 31.51 8.90 -4.47
C ASP A 5 30.25 8.15 -3.99
N PRO A 6 30.37 7.15 -3.10
CA PRO A 6 29.22 6.39 -2.63
C PRO A 6 28.19 7.25 -1.86
N ALA A 7 28.59 8.36 -1.26
CA ALA A 7 27.69 9.27 -0.56
C ALA A 7 26.67 9.95 -1.48
N LYS A 8 26.89 9.90 -2.80
CA LYS A 8 25.96 10.42 -3.81
C LYS A 8 24.89 9.41 -4.24
N VAL A 9 24.99 8.18 -3.78
CA VAL A 9 24.01 7.13 -4.10
C VAL A 9 22.88 7.20 -3.10
N ASN A 10 21.84 7.95 -3.45
CA ASN A 10 20.61 8.10 -2.65
C ASN A 10 19.38 8.05 -3.53
N PRO A 11 18.24 7.59 -3.01
CA PRO A 11 16.96 7.71 -3.71
C PRO A 11 16.62 9.18 -4.00
N VAL A 12 16.16 9.46 -5.21
CA VAL A 12 15.70 10.80 -5.60
C VAL A 12 14.25 11.08 -5.23
N VAL A 13 13.53 10.05 -4.80
CA VAL A 13 12.16 10.10 -4.28
C VAL A 13 12.13 9.59 -2.85
N PRO A 14 11.14 9.96 -2.02
CA PRO A 14 10.96 9.37 -0.70
C PRO A 14 10.77 7.85 -0.81
N VAL A 15 11.50 7.10 -0.01
CA VAL A 15 11.44 5.63 0.04
C VAL A 15 11.08 5.18 1.45
N GLN A 16 10.18 4.23 1.52
CA GLN A 16 9.78 3.58 2.75
C GLN A 16 10.08 2.09 2.64
N LEU A 17 11.01 1.61 3.44
CA LEU A 17 11.31 0.19 3.56
C LEU A 17 10.54 -0.38 4.74
N ILE A 18 9.48 -1.10 4.46
CA ILE A 18 8.65 -1.74 5.49
C ILE A 18 9.02 -3.20 5.56
N VAL A 19 9.45 -3.65 6.74
CA VAL A 19 9.75 -5.07 6.95
C VAL A 19 8.44 -5.80 7.21
N ASP A 20 8.04 -6.64 6.26
CA ASP A 20 6.90 -7.53 6.45
C ASP A 20 7.17 -8.46 7.65
N HIS A 21 6.13 -8.65 8.46
CA HIS A 21 6.22 -9.49 9.66
C HIS A 21 5.43 -10.79 9.52
N SER A 22 5.41 -11.35 8.33
CA SER A 22 4.96 -12.71 8.13
C SER A 22 5.82 -13.67 8.94
N LEU A 23 5.23 -14.26 9.98
CA LEU A 23 5.92 -15.23 10.82
C LEU A 23 5.55 -16.64 10.37
N ALA A 24 6.54 -17.40 9.88
CA ALA A 24 6.33 -18.82 9.57
C ALA A 24 6.13 -19.62 10.86
N VAL A 25 4.99 -20.29 10.97
CA VAL A 25 4.65 -21.08 12.16
C VAL A 25 5.30 -22.45 12.07
N GLU A 26 6.31 -22.72 12.89
CA GLU A 26 6.97 -24.03 13.05
C GLU A 26 6.62 -24.69 14.37
N CYS A 27 6.33 -23.88 15.38
CA CYS A 27 5.83 -24.32 16.69
C CYS A 27 4.37 -23.87 16.79
N GLY A 28 3.49 -24.79 17.13
CA GLY A 28 2.06 -24.50 17.19
C GLY A 28 1.35 -25.39 18.21
N GLY A 29 0.04 -25.54 18.06
CA GLY A 29 -0.81 -26.34 18.93
C GLY A 29 -0.99 -25.71 20.30
N TYR A 30 -0.82 -26.51 21.35
CA TYR A 30 -1.02 -26.07 22.73
C TYR A 30 0.27 -25.63 23.43
N ASP A 31 1.35 -25.36 22.68
CA ASP A 31 2.60 -24.88 23.22
C ASP A 31 2.45 -23.40 23.66
N PRO A 32 2.48 -23.09 24.96
CA PRO A 32 2.30 -21.71 25.42
C PRO A 32 3.42 -20.77 24.97
N ASP A 33 4.60 -21.33 24.62
CA ASP A 33 5.75 -20.58 24.19
C ASP A 33 5.87 -20.53 22.65
N ALA A 34 4.88 -21.02 21.89
CA ALA A 34 4.93 -21.12 20.43
C ALA A 34 5.30 -19.80 19.75
N PHE A 35 4.73 -18.70 20.17
CA PHE A 35 5.06 -17.38 19.59
C PHE A 35 6.53 -17.01 19.80
N ALA A 36 7.04 -17.14 21.03
CA ALA A 36 8.44 -16.82 21.34
C ALA A 36 9.42 -17.72 20.57
N LYS A 37 9.08 -19.00 20.41
CA LYS A 37 9.90 -19.95 19.63
C LYS A 37 9.92 -19.60 18.15
N ASN A 38 8.77 -19.33 17.56
CA ASN A 38 8.66 -18.92 16.15
C ASN A 38 9.42 -17.61 15.90
N ARG A 39 9.31 -16.64 16.81
CA ARG A 39 10.05 -15.38 16.73
C ARG A 39 11.56 -15.60 16.77
N ALA A 40 12.05 -16.42 17.69
CA ALA A 40 13.48 -16.74 17.78
C ALA A 40 14.02 -17.47 16.54
N ILE A 41 13.17 -18.29 15.90
CA ILE A 41 13.51 -18.96 14.63
C ILE A 41 13.63 -17.93 13.51
N GLU A 42 12.67 -17.01 13.41
CA GLU A 42 12.64 -15.95 12.42
C GLU A 42 13.85 -15.02 12.55
N ASP A 43 14.12 -14.54 13.76
CA ASP A 43 15.25 -13.65 14.03
C ASP A 43 16.58 -14.30 13.62
N ARG A 44 16.79 -15.58 13.95
CA ARG A 44 18.00 -16.32 13.58
C ARG A 44 18.13 -16.53 12.06
N ARG A 45 17.02 -16.79 11.36
CA ARG A 45 17.02 -17.02 9.92
C ARG A 45 17.28 -15.76 9.10
N ASN A 46 16.89 -14.64 9.64
CA ASN A 46 16.96 -13.34 8.95
C ASN A 46 18.00 -12.40 9.57
N GLU A 47 18.92 -12.92 10.38
CA GLU A 47 19.94 -12.10 11.04
C GLU A 47 20.70 -11.21 10.05
N ASP A 48 21.19 -11.78 8.95
CA ASP A 48 21.91 -11.02 7.90
C ASP A 48 21.03 -9.95 7.24
N ARG A 49 19.74 -10.26 7.03
CA ARG A 49 18.79 -9.31 6.48
C ARG A 49 18.51 -8.17 7.43
N PHE A 50 18.37 -8.45 8.71
CA PHE A 50 18.14 -7.42 9.72
C PHE A 50 19.37 -6.53 9.89
N HIS A 51 20.58 -7.07 9.82
CA HIS A 51 21.81 -6.27 9.78
C HIS A 51 21.85 -5.37 8.54
N PHE A 52 21.48 -5.89 7.38
CA PHE A 52 21.38 -5.08 6.16
C PHE A 52 20.36 -3.96 6.28
N ILE A 53 19.17 -4.25 6.80
CA ILE A 53 18.11 -3.26 7.03
C ILE A 53 18.57 -2.17 7.99
N GLU A 54 19.24 -2.55 9.08
CA GLU A 54 19.79 -1.58 10.05
C GLU A 54 20.87 -0.70 9.40
N TRP A 55 21.70 -1.27 8.55
CA TRP A 55 22.68 -0.51 7.77
C TRP A 55 22.01 0.50 6.85
N THR A 56 20.91 0.17 6.18
CA THR A 56 20.22 1.08 5.25
C THR A 56 19.74 2.36 5.92
N LYS A 57 19.34 2.31 7.18
CA LYS A 57 18.93 3.50 7.96
C LYS A 57 20.01 4.57 8.03
N HIS A 58 21.25 4.17 7.98
CA HIS A 58 22.41 5.06 8.12
C HIS A 58 23.10 5.34 6.79
N ALA A 59 22.95 4.44 5.84
CA ALA A 59 23.61 4.52 4.54
C ALA A 59 22.91 5.46 3.56
N PHE A 60 21.59 5.56 3.65
CA PHE A 60 20.80 6.36 2.72
C PHE A 60 20.11 7.52 3.43
N GLN A 61 20.09 8.65 2.73
CA GLN A 61 19.18 9.76 3.00
C GLN A 61 17.85 9.49 2.27
N ASN A 62 16.80 10.15 2.61
CA ASN A 62 15.49 10.04 1.96
C ASN A 62 14.89 8.61 1.98
N MET A 63 15.24 7.84 3.01
CA MET A 63 14.74 6.49 3.25
C MET A 63 14.30 6.32 4.69
N ASP A 64 13.02 5.99 4.89
CA ASP A 64 12.47 5.59 6.18
C ASP A 64 12.41 4.07 6.27
N VAL A 65 12.83 3.54 7.41
CA VAL A 65 12.79 2.10 7.68
C VAL A 65 11.82 1.81 8.81
N ILE A 66 10.78 1.04 8.49
CA ILE A 66 9.81 0.55 9.46
C ILE A 66 10.24 -0.85 9.89
N PRO A 67 10.68 -1.02 11.15
CA PRO A 67 11.19 -2.30 11.62
C PRO A 67 10.09 -3.35 11.72
N PRO A 68 10.46 -4.65 11.81
CA PRO A 68 9.50 -5.74 11.95
C PRO A 68 8.64 -5.59 13.20
N GLY A 69 7.40 -6.05 13.14
CA GLY A 69 6.46 -6.04 14.26
C GLY A 69 5.59 -4.78 14.37
N ASN A 70 5.67 -3.86 13.42
CA ASN A 70 4.87 -2.62 13.43
C ASN A 70 3.54 -2.71 12.67
N GLY A 71 3.28 -3.78 11.97
CA GLY A 71 2.05 -3.97 11.23
C GLY A 71 2.30 -4.53 9.82
N ILE A 72 1.27 -4.64 9.02
CA ILE A 72 1.31 -5.11 7.63
C ILE A 72 1.55 -3.91 6.71
N MET A 73 2.39 -4.07 5.68
CA MET A 73 2.91 -2.99 4.84
C MET A 73 1.82 -2.04 4.34
N HIS A 74 0.81 -2.55 3.65
CA HIS A 74 -0.19 -1.67 3.04
C HIS A 74 -1.18 -1.10 4.05
N GLN A 75 -1.46 -1.77 5.17
CA GLN A 75 -2.23 -1.22 6.27
C GLN A 75 -1.46 -0.06 6.93
N ILE A 76 -0.16 -0.20 7.17
CA ILE A 76 0.67 0.88 7.70
C ILE A 76 0.67 2.07 6.73
N ASN A 77 0.77 1.81 5.43
CA ASN A 77 0.72 2.85 4.41
C ASN A 77 -0.64 3.57 4.43
N LEU A 78 -1.75 2.82 4.43
CA LEU A 78 -3.10 3.36 4.50
C LEU A 78 -3.31 4.20 5.79
N GLU A 79 -2.92 3.65 6.94
CA GLU A 79 -3.21 4.23 8.25
C GLU A 79 -2.29 5.41 8.60
N LYS A 80 -1.04 5.42 8.13
CA LYS A 80 -0.04 6.37 8.63
C LYS A 80 0.85 7.02 7.57
N MET A 81 1.28 6.28 6.54
CA MET A 81 2.41 6.73 5.72
C MET A 81 1.99 7.52 4.49
N SER A 82 0.86 7.19 3.86
CA SER A 82 0.37 7.96 2.71
C SER A 82 -0.04 9.36 3.15
N PRO A 83 0.53 10.42 2.56
CA PRO A 83 0.11 11.79 2.82
C PRO A 83 -1.21 12.14 2.10
N VAL A 84 -1.66 11.33 1.17
CA VAL A 84 -2.81 11.55 0.26
C VAL A 84 -2.60 12.74 -0.67
N ILE A 85 -2.21 13.88 -0.13
CA ILE A 85 -1.82 15.09 -0.85
C ILE A 85 -0.43 15.50 -0.39
N TYR A 86 0.48 15.66 -1.33
CA TYR A 86 1.77 16.28 -1.09
C TYR A 86 1.69 17.78 -1.23
N VAL A 87 2.41 18.49 -0.35
CA VAL A 87 2.66 19.93 -0.49
C VAL A 87 4.16 20.15 -0.54
N GLN A 88 4.65 20.59 -1.69
CA GLN A 88 6.06 20.87 -1.91
C GLN A 88 6.23 22.22 -2.62
N ASP A 89 7.10 23.06 -2.10
CA ASP A 89 7.42 24.38 -2.68
C ASP A 89 6.15 25.27 -2.93
N GLY A 90 5.14 25.13 -2.07
CA GLY A 90 3.85 25.84 -2.18
C GLY A 90 2.90 25.28 -3.22
N VAL A 91 3.19 24.13 -3.80
CA VAL A 91 2.33 23.41 -4.73
C VAL A 91 1.75 22.17 -4.04
N ALA A 92 0.43 22.03 -4.07
CA ALA A 92 -0.27 20.82 -3.62
C ALA A 92 -0.55 19.90 -4.83
N PHE A 93 -0.29 18.60 -4.67
CA PHE A 93 -0.54 17.60 -5.69
C PHE A 93 -0.91 16.25 -5.07
N PRO A 94 -1.72 15.42 -5.77
CA PRO A 94 -2.07 14.09 -5.28
C PRO A 94 -0.83 13.21 -5.12
N ASP A 95 -0.84 12.37 -4.09
CA ASP A 95 0.18 11.33 -3.91
C ASP A 95 0.07 10.25 -4.97
N THR A 96 1.21 9.69 -5.33
CA THR A 96 1.33 8.48 -6.14
C THR A 96 2.30 7.52 -5.46
N CYS A 97 1.99 6.23 -5.47
CA CYS A 97 2.78 5.22 -4.80
C CYS A 97 3.14 4.08 -5.75
N VAL A 98 4.40 3.69 -5.76
CA VAL A 98 4.87 2.43 -6.35
C VAL A 98 5.37 1.53 -5.24
N GLY A 99 4.90 0.30 -5.20
CA GLY A 99 5.32 -0.68 -4.21
C GLY A 99 5.76 -1.99 -4.84
N THR A 100 6.70 -2.68 -4.22
CA THR A 100 7.20 -3.98 -4.70
C THR A 100 6.27 -5.15 -4.40
N ASP A 101 5.06 -4.87 -3.95
CA ASP A 101 4.03 -5.85 -3.69
C ASP A 101 2.81 -5.61 -4.59
N SER A 102 2.20 -6.70 -5.06
CA SER A 102 1.01 -6.68 -5.93
C SER A 102 -0.21 -6.04 -5.25
N HIS A 103 -0.29 -6.05 -3.93
CA HIS A 103 -1.38 -5.45 -3.14
C HIS A 103 -1.15 -3.97 -2.78
N THR A 104 -0.19 -3.30 -3.40
CA THR A 104 0.01 -1.85 -3.29
C THR A 104 -1.27 -1.04 -3.58
N PRO A 105 -2.17 -1.45 -4.49
CA PRO A 105 -3.45 -0.77 -4.72
C PRO A 105 -4.37 -0.66 -3.50
N HIS A 106 -4.08 -1.31 -2.38
CA HIS A 106 -4.79 -1.09 -1.11
C HIS A 106 -4.94 0.40 -0.76
N VAL A 107 -3.93 1.19 -1.06
CA VAL A 107 -3.89 2.64 -0.77
C VAL A 107 -4.76 3.47 -1.73
N ASP A 108 -5.19 2.90 -2.87
CA ASP A 108 -6.11 3.56 -3.82
C ASP A 108 -7.45 3.94 -3.16
N ALA A 109 -7.79 3.27 -2.05
CA ALA A 109 -8.96 3.60 -1.23
C ALA A 109 -8.95 5.04 -0.68
N LEU A 110 -7.77 5.66 -0.60
CA LEU A 110 -7.60 7.07 -0.19
C LEU A 110 -7.58 8.05 -1.38
N GLY A 111 -7.87 7.60 -2.60
CA GLY A 111 -7.79 8.44 -3.80
C GLY A 111 -6.37 8.65 -4.32
N VAL A 112 -5.45 7.81 -3.90
CA VAL A 112 -4.05 7.77 -4.35
C VAL A 112 -3.93 6.79 -5.51
N ILE A 113 -3.10 7.07 -6.50
CA ILE A 113 -2.73 6.09 -7.52
C ILE A 113 -1.56 5.27 -6.99
N ALA A 114 -1.84 4.04 -6.58
CA ALA A 114 -0.85 3.13 -6.03
C ALA A 114 -0.79 1.85 -6.86
N VAL A 115 0.38 1.53 -7.39
CA VAL A 115 0.56 0.38 -8.28
C VAL A 115 1.67 -0.55 -7.79
N GLY A 116 1.43 -1.86 -7.93
CA GLY A 116 2.43 -2.87 -7.68
C GLY A 116 3.40 -2.99 -8.85
N VAL A 117 4.70 -3.00 -8.56
CA VAL A 117 5.77 -3.10 -9.57
C VAL A 117 6.79 -4.15 -9.16
N GLY A 118 7.62 -4.57 -10.12
CA GLY A 118 8.78 -5.42 -9.83
C GLY A 118 9.91 -4.65 -9.13
N GLY A 119 10.83 -5.38 -8.49
CA GLY A 119 11.96 -4.76 -7.77
C GLY A 119 12.85 -3.88 -8.65
N LEU A 120 13.11 -4.29 -9.89
CA LEU A 120 13.90 -3.48 -10.84
C LEU A 120 13.19 -2.19 -11.25
N GLU A 121 11.86 -2.22 -11.35
CA GLU A 121 11.08 -1.02 -11.65
C GLU A 121 11.09 -0.06 -10.46
N ALA A 122 10.96 -0.58 -9.24
CA ALA A 122 11.10 0.23 -8.03
C ALA A 122 12.50 0.86 -7.94
N GLU A 123 13.56 0.11 -8.25
CA GLU A 123 14.92 0.64 -8.32
C GLU A 123 15.04 1.78 -9.35
N ASN A 124 14.45 1.63 -10.54
CA ASN A 124 14.44 2.69 -11.53
C ASN A 124 13.74 3.97 -11.02
N VAL A 125 12.62 3.82 -10.30
CA VAL A 125 11.93 4.95 -9.67
C VAL A 125 12.82 5.63 -8.64
N MET A 126 13.48 4.86 -7.77
CA MET A 126 14.43 5.39 -6.78
C MET A 126 15.60 6.14 -7.42
N LEU A 127 16.04 5.71 -8.60
CA LEU A 127 17.12 6.37 -9.37
C LEU A 127 16.62 7.53 -10.25
N GLY A 128 15.32 7.86 -10.20
CA GLY A 128 14.74 8.92 -11.04
C GLY A 128 14.67 8.56 -12.53
N ARG A 129 14.70 7.29 -12.86
CA ARG A 129 14.58 6.81 -14.24
C ARG A 129 13.12 6.64 -14.63
N ALA A 130 12.79 6.93 -15.88
CA ALA A 130 11.44 6.72 -16.39
C ALA A 130 11.11 5.23 -16.47
N SER A 131 9.92 4.89 -16.00
CA SER A 131 9.27 3.58 -16.24
C SER A 131 8.27 3.72 -17.37
N TRP A 132 8.22 2.72 -18.23
CA TRP A 132 7.30 2.68 -19.36
C TRP A 132 6.15 1.76 -19.04
N MET A 133 4.93 2.26 -19.19
CA MET A 133 3.73 1.46 -19.08
C MET A 133 2.78 1.76 -20.25
N ARG A 134 2.00 0.76 -20.63
CA ARG A 134 0.91 0.99 -21.56
C ARG A 134 -0.11 1.93 -20.91
N THR A 135 -0.60 2.90 -21.67
CA THR A 135 -1.72 3.74 -21.20
C THR A 135 -2.89 2.84 -20.79
N PRO A 136 -3.35 2.90 -19.53
CA PRO A 136 -4.44 2.06 -19.08
C PRO A 136 -5.79 2.54 -19.65
N ASP A 137 -6.71 1.60 -19.83
CA ASP A 137 -8.10 1.93 -20.04
C ASP A 137 -8.71 2.42 -18.71
N MET A 138 -9.49 3.50 -18.74
CA MET A 138 -10.20 4.01 -17.57
C MET A 138 -11.61 3.42 -17.54
N VAL A 139 -11.94 2.70 -16.48
CA VAL A 139 -13.24 2.04 -16.32
C VAL A 139 -13.97 2.57 -15.09
N GLY A 140 -15.09 3.23 -15.29
CA GLY A 140 -15.96 3.66 -14.19
C GLY A 140 -16.82 2.49 -13.68
N VAL A 141 -16.78 2.26 -12.36
CA VAL A 141 -17.62 1.28 -11.68
C VAL A 141 -18.61 2.01 -10.79
N GLU A 142 -19.88 2.02 -11.20
CA GLU A 142 -20.93 2.67 -10.43
C GLU A 142 -21.59 1.69 -9.47
N LEU A 143 -21.47 1.97 -8.18
CA LEU A 143 -22.12 1.22 -7.12
C LEU A 143 -23.39 1.96 -6.69
N SER A 144 -24.54 1.32 -6.82
CA SER A 144 -25.84 1.86 -6.43
C SER A 144 -26.39 1.18 -5.18
N GLY A 145 -27.23 1.90 -4.43
CA GLY A 145 -27.81 1.41 -3.20
C GLY A 145 -26.87 1.47 -2.01
N LYS A 146 -27.17 0.68 -0.98
CA LYS A 146 -26.37 0.61 0.26
C LYS A 146 -26.23 -0.85 0.69
N PRO A 147 -25.09 -1.21 1.31
CA PRO A 147 -24.94 -2.51 1.93
C PRO A 147 -26.06 -2.76 2.95
N GLN A 148 -26.63 -3.96 2.94
CA GLN A 148 -27.64 -4.35 3.92
C GLN A 148 -26.99 -4.62 5.29
N PRO A 149 -27.73 -4.45 6.39
CA PRO A 149 -27.22 -4.83 7.70
C PRO A 149 -26.74 -6.29 7.73
N GLY A 150 -25.54 -6.52 8.26
CA GLY A 150 -24.90 -7.84 8.31
C GLY A 150 -23.95 -8.15 7.16
N ILE A 151 -23.91 -7.32 6.13
CA ILE A 151 -22.87 -7.41 5.08
C ILE A 151 -21.52 -6.96 5.68
N THR A 152 -20.51 -7.76 5.42
CA THR A 152 -19.13 -7.53 5.90
C THR A 152 -18.20 -7.23 4.73
N ALA A 153 -16.99 -6.77 5.02
CA ALA A 153 -15.94 -6.57 4.01
C ALA A 153 -15.66 -7.86 3.20
N THR A 154 -15.83 -9.03 3.81
CA THR A 154 -15.67 -10.32 3.13
C THR A 154 -16.75 -10.55 2.06
N ASP A 155 -17.97 -10.09 2.31
CA ASP A 155 -19.07 -10.21 1.32
C ASP A 155 -18.83 -9.28 0.13
N VAL A 156 -18.16 -8.14 0.35
CA VAL A 156 -17.77 -7.19 -0.70
C VAL A 156 -16.82 -7.83 -1.72
N LEU A 157 -16.09 -8.88 -1.34
CA LEU A 157 -15.25 -9.65 -2.26
C LEU A 157 -16.02 -10.33 -3.40
N ALA A 158 -17.35 -10.46 -3.31
CA ALA A 158 -18.17 -10.91 -4.44
C ALA A 158 -18.01 -10.00 -5.67
N LEU A 159 -17.71 -8.71 -5.44
CA LEU A 159 -17.40 -7.76 -6.51
C LEU A 159 -16.12 -8.17 -7.29
N THR A 160 -15.16 -8.80 -6.63
CA THR A 160 -13.92 -9.29 -7.25
C THR A 160 -14.23 -10.32 -8.34
N GLU A 161 -15.13 -11.25 -8.07
CA GLU A 161 -15.56 -12.24 -9.08
C GLU A 161 -16.28 -11.57 -10.26
N PHE A 162 -17.15 -10.61 -9.97
CA PHE A 162 -17.85 -9.86 -11.00
C PHE A 162 -16.87 -9.12 -11.92
N LEU A 163 -15.97 -8.31 -11.37
CA LEU A 163 -14.98 -7.54 -12.13
C LEU A 163 -14.04 -8.46 -12.93
N ARG A 164 -13.69 -9.62 -12.36
CA ARG A 164 -12.89 -10.61 -13.09
C ARG A 164 -13.59 -11.12 -14.36
N LYS A 165 -14.90 -11.31 -14.30
CA LYS A 165 -15.71 -11.72 -15.44
C LYS A 165 -15.82 -10.63 -16.51
N GLU A 166 -15.84 -9.35 -16.09
CA GLU A 166 -15.87 -8.19 -16.98
C GLU A 166 -14.52 -7.90 -17.68
N LYS A 167 -13.47 -8.68 -17.37
CA LYS A 167 -12.17 -8.64 -18.05
C LYS A 167 -11.46 -7.28 -17.97
N VAL A 168 -11.48 -6.64 -16.82
CA VAL A 168 -10.85 -5.33 -16.56
C VAL A 168 -9.32 -5.39 -16.45
N VAL A 169 -8.69 -6.35 -17.12
CA VAL A 169 -7.25 -6.60 -17.01
C VAL A 169 -6.44 -5.42 -17.51
N GLY A 170 -5.57 -4.90 -16.65
CA GLY A 170 -4.71 -3.77 -16.94
C GLY A 170 -5.39 -2.41 -16.88
N ALA A 171 -6.69 -2.36 -16.59
CA ALA A 171 -7.42 -1.11 -16.46
C ALA A 171 -7.15 -0.40 -15.14
N TYR A 172 -7.43 0.89 -15.10
CA TYR A 172 -7.62 1.68 -13.90
C TYR A 172 -9.11 1.79 -13.64
N LEU A 173 -9.56 1.37 -12.46
CA LEU A 173 -10.96 1.44 -12.07
C LEU A 173 -11.20 2.67 -11.21
N GLU A 174 -12.32 3.35 -11.45
CA GLU A 174 -12.82 4.44 -10.61
C GLU A 174 -14.19 4.05 -10.06
N PHE A 175 -14.23 3.78 -8.75
CA PHE A 175 -15.48 3.49 -8.05
C PHE A 175 -16.23 4.76 -7.71
N ARG A 176 -17.51 4.80 -8.02
CA ARG A 176 -18.38 5.96 -7.81
C ARG A 176 -19.81 5.56 -7.47
N GLY A 177 -20.63 6.56 -7.23
CA GLY A 177 -22.05 6.38 -6.92
C GLY A 177 -22.32 6.33 -5.40
N GLU A 178 -23.62 6.28 -5.08
CA GLU A 178 -24.07 6.29 -3.68
C GLU A 178 -23.62 5.05 -2.89
N GLY A 179 -23.48 3.91 -3.56
CA GLY A 179 -22.96 2.69 -2.96
C GLY A 179 -21.51 2.82 -2.56
N ALA A 180 -20.66 3.44 -3.40
CA ALA A 180 -19.27 3.69 -3.06
C ALA A 180 -19.15 4.71 -1.91
N ALA A 181 -20.00 5.73 -1.87
CA ALA A 181 -20.06 6.70 -0.77
C ALA A 181 -20.52 6.07 0.55
N ALA A 182 -21.31 5.01 0.49
CA ALA A 182 -21.80 4.31 1.67
C ALA A 182 -20.78 3.34 2.30
N LEU A 183 -19.70 3.01 1.58
CA LEU A 183 -18.63 2.14 2.08
C LEU A 183 -17.70 2.89 3.03
N THR A 184 -17.27 2.20 4.08
CA THR A 184 -16.17 2.68 4.91
C THR A 184 -14.85 2.64 4.14
N VAL A 185 -13.83 3.38 4.59
CA VAL A 185 -12.50 3.31 3.98
C VAL A 185 -11.91 1.89 4.06
N GLY A 186 -12.21 1.14 5.13
CA GLY A 186 -11.80 -0.25 5.26
C GLY A 186 -12.41 -1.16 4.18
N ASP A 187 -13.71 -0.98 3.87
CA ASP A 187 -14.37 -1.73 2.79
C ASP A 187 -13.80 -1.35 1.42
N ARG A 188 -13.59 -0.05 1.19
CA ARG A 188 -12.94 0.45 -0.05
C ARG A 188 -11.53 -0.14 -0.19
N ALA A 189 -10.76 -0.15 0.89
CA ALA A 189 -9.41 -0.70 0.91
C ALA A 189 -9.41 -2.20 0.59
N THR A 190 -10.40 -2.95 1.07
CA THR A 190 -10.58 -4.37 0.73
C THR A 190 -10.79 -4.55 -0.77
N ILE A 191 -11.62 -3.74 -1.40
CA ILE A 191 -11.87 -3.77 -2.86
C ILE A 191 -10.59 -3.41 -3.62
N SER A 192 -9.96 -2.33 -3.25
CA SER A 192 -8.73 -1.84 -3.91
C SER A 192 -7.57 -2.84 -3.76
N ASN A 193 -7.44 -3.46 -2.59
CA ASN A 193 -6.42 -4.47 -2.31
C ASN A 193 -6.50 -5.67 -3.28
N MET A 194 -7.72 -6.03 -3.68
CA MET A 194 -7.97 -7.17 -4.55
C MET A 194 -7.83 -6.84 -6.05
N ALA A 195 -7.32 -5.67 -6.42
CA ALA A 195 -7.08 -5.30 -7.81
C ALA A 195 -6.30 -6.37 -8.60
N PRO A 196 -5.23 -6.99 -8.08
CA PRO A 196 -4.53 -8.05 -8.78
C PRO A 196 -5.42 -9.27 -9.07
N GLU A 197 -6.32 -9.63 -8.16
CA GLU A 197 -7.20 -10.79 -8.29
C GLU A 197 -8.22 -10.61 -9.41
N TYR A 198 -8.78 -9.42 -9.60
CA TYR A 198 -9.62 -9.17 -10.78
C TYR A 198 -8.84 -8.65 -11.99
N GLY A 199 -7.55 -8.39 -11.84
CA GLY A 199 -6.62 -8.10 -12.92
C GLY A 199 -6.47 -6.62 -13.25
N ALA A 200 -7.06 -5.71 -12.49
CA ALA A 200 -6.86 -4.28 -12.67
C ALA A 200 -5.49 -3.82 -12.16
N THR A 201 -4.99 -2.73 -12.70
CA THR A 201 -3.71 -2.12 -12.26
C THR A 201 -3.91 -1.21 -11.06
N ALA A 202 -5.01 -0.46 -11.02
CA ALA A 202 -5.42 0.42 -9.93
C ALA A 202 -6.94 0.37 -9.72
N ALA A 203 -7.39 0.66 -8.52
CA ALA A 203 -8.79 0.58 -8.13
C ALA A 203 -9.13 1.70 -7.14
N MET A 204 -9.42 2.88 -7.67
CA MET A 204 -9.47 4.14 -6.93
C MET A 204 -10.87 4.46 -6.42
N PHE A 205 -10.90 5.05 -5.24
CA PHE A 205 -12.07 5.71 -4.68
C PHE A 205 -11.83 7.22 -4.58
N PHE A 206 -12.89 7.97 -4.51
CA PHE A 206 -12.85 9.42 -4.33
C PHE A 206 -12.62 9.79 -2.86
N ILE A 207 -12.06 10.97 -2.64
CA ILE A 207 -11.90 11.55 -1.29
C ILE A 207 -13.24 12.17 -0.88
N ASP A 208 -13.77 11.75 0.25
CA ASP A 208 -15.00 12.24 0.85
C ASP A 208 -14.89 12.37 2.38
N ASN A 209 -16.01 12.67 3.04
CA ASN A 209 -16.04 12.79 4.50
C ASN A 209 -15.60 11.50 5.21
N ASN A 210 -15.94 10.32 4.68
CA ASN A 210 -15.49 9.05 5.24
C ASN A 210 -13.95 8.94 5.20
N THR A 211 -13.33 9.43 4.12
CA THR A 211 -11.88 9.50 4.00
C THR A 211 -11.28 10.44 5.03
N LEU A 212 -11.84 11.65 5.18
CA LEU A 212 -11.36 12.64 6.15
C LEU A 212 -11.50 12.13 7.60
N ASP A 213 -12.63 11.49 7.91
CA ASP A 213 -12.87 10.91 9.24
C ASP A 213 -11.90 9.75 9.54
N TYR A 214 -11.61 8.93 8.52
CA TYR A 214 -10.60 7.88 8.64
C TYR A 214 -9.20 8.45 8.88
N LEU A 215 -8.81 9.51 8.19
CA LEU A 215 -7.52 10.17 8.38
C LEU A 215 -7.39 10.72 9.82
N ARG A 216 -8.45 11.33 10.36
CA ARG A 216 -8.48 11.77 11.77
C ARG A 216 -8.38 10.59 12.75
N LEU A 217 -9.16 9.53 12.49
CA LEU A 217 -9.17 8.31 13.32
C LEU A 217 -7.78 7.67 13.39
N THR A 218 -7.02 7.70 12.30
CA THR A 218 -5.68 7.15 12.21
C THR A 218 -4.56 8.11 12.63
N GLY A 219 -4.93 9.27 13.18
CA GLY A 219 -4.02 10.18 13.86
C GLY A 219 -3.37 11.26 12.99
N ARG A 220 -3.89 11.54 11.79
CA ARG A 220 -3.52 12.74 11.04
C ARG A 220 -4.06 13.96 11.79
N THR A 221 -3.26 15.02 11.84
CA THR A 221 -3.65 16.27 12.50
C THR A 221 -4.74 17.00 11.71
N ASP A 222 -5.50 17.87 12.39
CA ASP A 222 -6.51 18.69 11.70
C ASP A 222 -5.90 19.55 10.59
N GLU A 223 -4.65 19.98 10.75
CA GLU A 223 -3.91 20.74 9.75
C GLU A 223 -3.61 19.90 8.49
N GLN A 224 -3.32 18.59 8.67
CA GLN A 224 -3.11 17.66 7.54
C GLN A 224 -4.41 17.29 6.83
N VAL A 225 -5.54 17.42 7.52
CA VAL A 225 -6.85 17.02 6.98
C VAL A 225 -7.59 18.23 6.38
N ALA A 226 -7.18 19.45 6.70
CA ALA A 226 -7.78 20.69 6.20
C ALA A 226 -7.40 21.00 4.76
#